data_6193cc85134c605024cb9c484c798658
#
_entry.id   6193cc85134c605024cb9c484c798658
#
_cell.length_a   1.000
_cell.length_b   1.000
_cell.length_c   1.000
_cell.angle_alpha   90.00
_cell.angle_beta   90.00
_cell.angle_gamma   90.00
#
_symmetry.space_group_name_H-M   'P 1'
#
loop_
_entity.id
_entity.type
_entity.pdbx_description
1 polymer ?
#
loop_
_entity_poly.entity_id
_entity_poly.type
_entity_poly.pdbx_seq_one_letter_code
_entity_poly.pdbx_strand_id
1 'polypeptide(L)'
;TNLVREEILDEKRLPMRMTAGTHCFRSEAGSAGRDTRGMIRQHQFFKVELVSITTPEQSSEEHERMTKCAEAVLEKLGCREERFGDSTGRLAI
;
A
#
# COMPACT_ATOMS: atom_id res chain seq x y z
N THR A 1 2.79 2.18 -10.25
CA THR A 1 3.94 2.97 -10.76
C THR A 1 4.17 2.81 -12.27
N ASN A 2 3.90 1.64 -12.86
CA ASN A 2 4.05 1.45 -14.31
C ASN A 2 3.15 2.35 -15.18
N LEU A 3 2.07 2.89 -14.62
CA LEU A 3 1.17 3.80 -15.34
C LEU A 3 1.83 5.11 -15.76
N VAL A 4 2.92 5.48 -15.11
CA VAL A 4 3.68 6.71 -15.39
C VAL A 4 5.15 6.41 -15.72
N ARG A 5 5.43 5.17 -16.09
CA ARG A 5 6.77 4.74 -16.44
C ARG A 5 7.25 5.46 -17.70
N GLU A 6 8.47 5.99 -17.65
CA GLU A 6 9.11 6.69 -18.77
C GLU A 6 8.35 7.95 -19.23
N GLU A 7 7.47 8.51 -18.40
CA GLU A 7 6.78 9.77 -18.66
C GLU A 7 7.37 10.91 -17.82
N ILE A 8 7.48 12.07 -18.43
CA ILE A 8 7.73 13.33 -17.73
C ILE A 8 6.38 13.92 -17.36
N LEU A 9 6.08 13.95 -16.06
CA LEU A 9 4.80 14.45 -15.57
C LEU A 9 4.83 15.97 -15.40
N ASP A 10 3.75 16.62 -15.83
CA ASP A 10 3.52 18.03 -15.51
C ASP A 10 3.17 18.15 -14.01
N GLU A 11 3.88 19.03 -13.31
CA GLU A 11 3.64 19.31 -11.89
C GLU A 11 2.19 19.69 -11.58
N LYS A 12 1.51 20.37 -12.51
CA LYS A 12 0.09 20.74 -12.38
C LYS A 12 -0.86 19.55 -12.29
N ARG A 13 -0.40 18.38 -12.69
CA ARG A 13 -1.19 17.12 -12.57
C ARG A 13 -1.03 16.43 -11.21
N LEU A 14 -0.14 16.92 -10.39
CA LEU A 14 0.14 16.34 -9.07
C LEU A 14 -0.72 17.00 -7.98
N PRO A 15 -1.13 16.27 -6.95
CA PRO A 15 -0.91 14.84 -6.77
C PRO A 15 -1.83 13.98 -7.65
N MET A 16 -1.30 12.92 -8.24
CA MET A 16 -2.07 11.90 -8.95
C MET A 16 -2.39 10.76 -7.99
N ARG A 17 -3.67 10.50 -7.76
CA ARG A 17 -4.16 9.50 -6.81
C ARG A 17 -4.88 8.39 -7.55
N MET A 18 -4.48 7.15 -7.27
CA MET A 18 -5.02 5.96 -7.92
C MET A 18 -5.31 4.89 -6.88
N THR A 19 -6.30 4.06 -7.17
CA THR A 19 -6.57 2.85 -6.40
C THR A 19 -6.93 1.71 -7.33
N ALA A 20 -6.55 0.50 -6.96
CA ALA A 20 -6.92 -0.71 -7.69
C ALA A 20 -7.18 -1.87 -6.71
N GLY A 21 -8.25 -2.60 -6.95
CA GLY A 21 -8.54 -3.84 -6.26
C GLY A 21 -8.39 -5.02 -7.22
N THR A 22 -7.41 -5.88 -6.99
CA THR A 22 -7.08 -7.00 -7.89
C THR A 22 -6.65 -8.25 -7.15
N HIS A 23 -6.75 -9.38 -7.82
CA HIS A 23 -6.05 -10.60 -7.42
C HIS A 23 -4.55 -10.42 -7.62
N CYS A 24 -3.77 -10.83 -6.62
CA CYS A 24 -2.31 -10.83 -6.63
C CYS A 24 -1.81 -12.25 -6.47
N PHE A 25 -0.64 -12.50 -7.09
CA PHE A 25 -0.05 -13.83 -7.13
C PHE A 25 1.40 -13.76 -6.67
N ARG A 26 1.87 -14.77 -5.96
CA ARG A 26 3.27 -14.89 -5.55
C ARG A 26 3.67 -16.36 -5.41
N SER A 27 4.95 -16.67 -5.70
CA SER A 27 5.48 -18.02 -5.67
C SER A 27 5.71 -18.58 -4.28
N GLU A 28 5.83 -17.71 -3.26
CA GLU A 28 6.19 -18.07 -1.87
C GLU A 28 7.54 -18.81 -1.74
N ALA A 29 8.43 -18.69 -2.74
CA ALA A 29 9.66 -19.46 -2.85
C ALA A 29 10.72 -19.13 -1.77
N GLY A 30 10.60 -18.00 -1.08
CA GLY A 30 11.60 -17.54 -0.09
C GLY A 30 11.16 -17.68 1.37
N SER A 31 10.00 -18.26 1.65
CA SER A 31 9.40 -18.28 2.98
C SER A 31 9.76 -19.52 3.81
N ALA A 32 10.96 -20.07 3.63
CA ALA A 32 11.41 -21.23 4.39
C ALA A 32 11.38 -20.91 5.91
N GLY A 33 10.34 -21.37 6.59
CA GLY A 33 10.36 -21.69 8.01
C GLY A 33 9.56 -20.82 8.97
N ARG A 34 9.04 -19.65 8.66
CA ARG A 34 8.38 -18.85 9.70
C ARG A 34 6.85 -18.73 9.62
N ASP A 35 6.24 -18.65 8.47
CA ASP A 35 4.79 -18.42 8.34
C ASP A 35 4.13 -19.31 7.27
N THR A 36 4.58 -20.55 7.14
CA THR A 36 4.08 -21.48 6.13
C THR A 36 2.81 -22.24 6.56
N ARG A 37 2.33 -22.04 7.80
CA ARG A 37 1.13 -22.71 8.32
C ARG A 37 -0.01 -21.70 8.46
N GLY A 38 -1.15 -22.02 7.84
CA GLY A 38 -2.38 -21.27 7.95
C GLY A 38 -2.64 -20.30 6.78
N MET A 39 -3.57 -19.37 6.97
CA MET A 39 -4.05 -18.43 5.94
C MET A 39 -3.20 -17.16 5.79
N ILE A 40 -2.10 -17.02 6.54
CA ILE A 40 -1.30 -15.79 6.59
C ILE A 40 -0.51 -15.58 5.29
N ARG A 41 -0.05 -16.66 4.66
CA ARG A 41 0.64 -16.60 3.38
C ARG A 41 -0.08 -17.46 2.36
N GLN A 42 -0.44 -16.83 1.24
CA GLN A 42 -1.18 -17.47 0.15
C GLN A 42 -0.51 -17.17 -1.18
N HIS A 43 -0.56 -18.14 -2.10
CA HIS A 43 -0.08 -17.96 -3.49
C HIS A 43 -0.96 -17.01 -4.27
N GLN A 44 -2.24 -16.94 -3.94
CA GLN A 44 -3.22 -16.04 -4.55
C GLN A 44 -4.01 -15.35 -3.44
N PHE A 45 -4.12 -14.03 -3.51
CA PHE A 45 -4.88 -13.22 -2.56
C PHE A 45 -5.43 -11.98 -3.26
N PHE A 46 -6.46 -11.40 -2.68
CA PHE A 46 -7.01 -10.13 -3.17
C PHE A 46 -6.38 -8.96 -2.40
N LYS A 47 -5.99 -7.92 -3.12
CA LYS A 47 -5.40 -6.72 -2.53
C LYS A 47 -6.03 -5.46 -3.11
N VAL A 48 -6.33 -4.51 -2.24
CA VAL A 48 -6.59 -3.13 -2.63
C VAL A 48 -5.32 -2.31 -2.41
N GLU A 49 -4.86 -1.63 -3.44
CA GLU A 49 -3.66 -0.82 -3.40
C GLU A 49 -4.00 0.65 -3.59
N LEU A 50 -3.41 1.49 -2.77
CA LEU A 50 -3.45 2.94 -2.91
C LEU A 50 -2.10 3.41 -3.43
N VAL A 51 -2.10 4.22 -4.49
CA VAL A 51 -0.89 4.80 -5.07
C VAL A 51 -1.09 6.30 -5.21
N SER A 52 -0.13 7.06 -4.74
CA SER A 52 -0.10 8.51 -4.94
C SER A 52 1.24 8.94 -5.49
N ILE A 53 1.22 9.78 -6.50
CA ILE A 53 2.40 10.39 -7.11
C ILE A 53 2.33 11.88 -6.80
N THR A 54 3.34 12.38 -6.10
CA THR A 54 3.39 13.75 -5.60
C THR A 54 4.74 14.39 -5.90
N THR A 55 4.87 15.68 -5.63
CA THR A 55 6.18 16.30 -5.50
C THR A 55 6.88 15.79 -4.22
N PRO A 56 8.22 15.85 -4.15
CA PRO A 56 8.96 15.45 -2.95
C PRO A 56 8.50 16.17 -1.68
N GLU A 57 8.20 17.45 -1.78
CA GLU A 57 7.79 18.33 -0.67
C GLU A 57 6.46 17.89 -0.05
N GLN A 58 5.54 17.40 -0.88
CA GLN A 58 4.20 16.95 -0.47
C GLN A 58 4.16 15.49 -0.03
N SER A 59 5.25 14.76 -0.19
CA SER A 59 5.29 13.31 0.01
C SER A 59 4.85 12.87 1.41
N SER A 60 5.33 13.54 2.44
CA SER A 60 4.99 13.20 3.84
C SER A 60 3.52 13.46 4.16
N GLU A 61 2.98 14.58 3.70
CA GLU A 61 1.58 14.92 3.91
C GLU A 61 0.66 13.93 3.19
N GLU A 62 1.00 13.60 1.94
CA GLU A 62 0.22 12.67 1.14
C GLU A 62 0.28 11.24 1.70
N HIS A 63 1.43 10.81 2.24
CA HIS A 63 1.56 9.54 2.93
C HIS A 63 0.64 9.45 4.15
N GLU A 64 0.62 10.49 4.99
CA GLU A 64 -0.27 10.55 6.15
C GLU A 64 -1.76 10.54 5.74
N ARG A 65 -2.10 11.24 4.67
CA ARG A 65 -3.45 11.21 4.10
C ARG A 65 -3.86 9.81 3.65
N MET A 66 -2.97 9.11 2.95
CA MET A 66 -3.23 7.72 2.50
C MET A 66 -3.42 6.78 3.67
N THR A 67 -2.61 6.91 4.70
CA THR A 67 -2.72 6.15 5.94
C THR A 67 -4.09 6.34 6.58
N LYS A 68 -4.54 7.59 6.75
CA LYS A 68 -5.87 7.89 7.29
C LYS A 68 -7.00 7.31 6.44
N CYS A 69 -6.85 7.24 5.12
CA CYS A 69 -7.84 6.60 4.25
C CYS A 69 -7.93 5.10 4.52
N ALA A 70 -6.82 4.42 4.73
CA ALA A 70 -6.80 2.99 5.06
C ALA A 70 -7.40 2.73 6.45
N GLU A 71 -7.01 3.53 7.45
CA GLU A 71 -7.54 3.48 8.81
C GLU A 71 -9.05 3.65 8.85
N ALA A 72 -9.59 4.63 8.13
CA ALA A 72 -11.02 4.88 8.07
C ALA A 72 -11.83 3.67 7.53
N VAL A 73 -11.25 2.85 6.66
CA VAL A 73 -11.89 1.61 6.21
C VAL A 73 -11.92 0.57 7.32
N LEU A 74 -10.80 0.38 8.02
CA LEU A 74 -10.69 -0.57 9.14
C LEU A 74 -11.64 -0.18 10.28
N GLU A 75 -11.70 1.09 10.60
CA GLU A 75 -12.59 1.65 11.63
C GLU A 75 -14.08 1.36 11.29
N LYS A 76 -14.48 1.58 10.03
CA LYS A 76 -15.84 1.27 9.56
C LYS A 76 -16.17 -0.22 9.61
N LEU A 77 -15.17 -1.08 9.47
CA LEU A 77 -15.33 -2.53 9.59
C LEU A 77 -15.26 -3.03 11.04
N GLY A 78 -15.01 -2.15 12.00
CA GLY A 78 -14.82 -2.52 13.41
C GLY A 78 -13.53 -3.31 13.66
N CYS A 79 -12.56 -3.20 12.76
CA CYS A 79 -11.26 -3.84 12.92
C CYS A 79 -10.38 -3.01 13.85
N ARG A 80 -9.66 -3.70 14.74
CA ARG A 80 -8.61 -3.04 15.53
C ARG A 80 -7.39 -2.80 14.64
N GLU A 81 -6.91 -1.58 14.65
CA GLU A 81 -5.69 -1.20 13.96
C GLU A 81 -4.56 -0.95 14.95
N GLU A 82 -3.34 -1.32 14.56
CA GLU A 82 -2.11 -0.95 15.25
C GLU A 82 -1.12 -0.42 14.22
N ARG A 83 -0.62 0.80 14.44
CA ARG A 83 0.42 1.38 13.60
C ARG A 83 1.78 0.87 14.05
N PHE A 84 2.43 0.10 13.20
CA PHE A 84 3.84 -0.24 13.38
C PHE A 84 4.67 0.56 12.37
N GLY A 85 5.37 1.59 12.85
CA GLY A 85 6.36 2.31 12.06
C GLY A 85 7.71 1.60 12.14
N ASP A 86 8.27 1.20 11.01
CA ASP A 86 9.66 0.83 10.93
C ASP A 86 10.53 2.04 10.53
N SER A 87 11.84 1.90 10.63
CA SER A 87 12.82 2.93 10.28
C SER A 87 12.83 3.29 8.79
N THR A 88 12.07 2.59 7.95
CA THR A 88 11.96 2.83 6.50
C THR A 88 10.67 3.57 6.12
N GLY A 89 9.83 3.94 7.10
CA GLY A 89 8.54 4.61 6.88
C GLY A 89 7.48 3.69 6.26
N ARG A 90 7.68 2.37 6.27
CA ARG A 90 6.65 1.42 5.86
C ARG A 90 5.66 1.23 6.99
N LEU A 91 4.41 1.43 6.67
CA LEU A 91 3.30 1.10 7.56
C LEU A 91 2.89 -0.35 7.33
N ALA A 92 2.89 -1.16 8.37
CA ALA A 92 2.19 -2.43 8.40
C ALA A 92 0.91 -2.26 9.23
N ILE A 93 -0.20 -2.58 8.65
CA ILE A 93 -1.52 -2.63 9.28
C ILE A 93 -1.85 -4.08 9.57
#